data_a4d4b97f472cf0fffb8e5ef02386a867
#
_entry.id   a4d4b97f472cf0fffb8e5ef02386a867
#
_cell.length_a   1.000
_cell.length_b   1.000
_cell.length_c   1.000
_cell.angle_alpha   90.00
_cell.angle_beta   90.00
_cell.angle_gamma   90.00
#
_symmetry.space_group_name_H-M   'P 1'
#
loop_
_entity.id
_entity.type
_entity.pdbx_description
1 polymer ?
#
loop_
_entity_poly.entity_id
_entity_poly.type
_entity_poly.pdbx_seq_one_letter_code
_entity_poly.pdbx_strand_id
1 'polypeptide(L)'
;MCIRDRLNGGKRIILLAEGRLVNLGCATGHPSFVMSASFTNQVIAQIELWNNNKNYENKVYVLPKNLDEKVAMLHLKKVGAKLTKLSKDQADYISVGIEGPFKPNAYRY
;
A
#
# COMPACT_ATOMS: atom_id res chain seq x y z
N MET A 1 10.29 25.34 1.17
CA MET A 1 10.07 26.79 1.07
C MET A 1 8.67 27.11 1.55
N CYS A 2 8.50 28.09 2.39
CA CYS A 2 7.20 28.50 2.92
C CYS A 2 6.94 29.96 2.52
N ILE A 3 5.76 30.25 2.03
CA ILE A 3 5.33 31.62 1.70
C ILE A 3 4.37 32.11 2.78
N ARG A 4 4.53 33.34 3.25
CA ARG A 4 3.59 34.01 4.15
C ARG A 4 2.82 35.06 3.36
N ASP A 5 1.52 34.85 3.19
CA ASP A 5 0.63 35.84 2.61
C ASP A 5 -0.19 36.54 3.69
N ARG A 6 -0.53 37.82 3.44
CA ARG A 6 -1.45 38.60 4.24
C ARG A 6 -2.77 38.75 3.49
N LEU A 7 -3.85 38.35 4.13
CA LEU A 7 -5.19 38.62 3.65
C LEU A 7 -5.69 40.00 4.12
N ASN A 8 -6.68 40.51 3.43
CA ASN A 8 -7.43 41.69 3.87
C ASN A 8 -7.95 41.43 5.29
N GLY A 9 -7.70 42.37 6.23
CA GLY A 9 -8.03 42.21 7.63
C GLY A 9 -6.88 41.69 8.51
N GLY A 10 -5.63 41.62 8.00
CA GLY A 10 -4.42 41.32 8.77
C GLY A 10 -4.20 39.83 9.08
N LYS A 11 -5.10 38.95 8.68
CA LYS A 11 -4.93 37.49 8.82
C LYS A 11 -3.75 37.03 7.96
N ARG A 12 -3.04 36.01 8.45
CA ARG A 12 -1.87 35.44 7.75
C ARG A 12 -2.15 34.00 7.38
N ILE A 13 -1.72 33.61 6.19
CA ILE A 13 -1.70 32.22 5.73
C ILE A 13 -0.23 31.84 5.52
N ILE A 14 0.12 30.63 5.94
CA ILE A 14 1.42 30.02 5.66
C ILE A 14 1.17 28.95 4.59
N LEU A 15 1.68 29.18 3.39
CA LEU A 15 1.61 28.21 2.29
C LEU A 15 2.88 27.37 2.31
N LEU A 16 2.73 26.07 2.52
CA LEU A 16 3.85 25.12 2.54
C LEU A 16 4.11 24.58 1.12
N ALA A 17 5.39 24.41 0.78
CA ALA A 17 5.87 23.86 -0.49
C ALA A 17 5.23 24.51 -1.72
N GLU A 18 4.83 25.79 -1.65
CA GLU A 18 4.15 26.50 -2.74
C GLU A 18 2.87 25.81 -3.21
N GLY A 19 2.15 25.11 -2.33
CA GLY A 19 0.96 24.34 -2.67
C GLY A 19 1.25 22.99 -3.36
N ARG A 20 2.49 22.58 -3.45
CA ARG A 20 2.91 21.28 -4.03
C ARG A 20 2.93 20.18 -2.97
N LEU A 21 3.53 19.03 -3.30
CA LEU A 21 3.65 17.87 -2.40
C LEU A 21 4.44 18.23 -1.13
N VAL A 22 3.73 18.53 -0.05
CA VAL A 22 4.32 19.00 1.20
C VAL A 22 5.24 17.98 1.86
N ASN A 23 4.94 16.70 1.71
CA ASN A 23 5.75 15.60 2.24
C ASN A 23 7.14 15.49 1.59
N LEU A 24 7.32 16.03 0.40
CA LEU A 24 8.61 16.11 -0.29
C LEU A 24 9.24 17.49 -0.18
N GLY A 25 8.45 18.57 -0.25
CA GLY A 25 8.95 19.94 -0.23
C GLY A 25 9.28 20.47 1.15
N CYS A 26 8.61 20.00 2.22
CA CYS A 26 8.78 20.45 3.60
C CYS A 26 9.04 19.31 4.60
N ALA A 27 9.17 18.07 4.13
CA ALA A 27 9.46 16.87 4.93
C ALA A 27 10.41 15.94 4.19
N THR A 28 10.73 14.80 4.79
CA THR A 28 11.69 13.82 4.25
C THR A 28 11.04 12.76 3.35
N GLY A 29 9.73 12.85 3.09
CA GLY A 29 8.98 11.84 2.35
C GLY A 29 8.71 10.58 3.18
N HIS A 30 8.39 9.47 2.51
CA HIS A 30 8.16 8.18 3.15
C HIS A 30 9.47 7.43 3.39
N PRO A 31 9.59 6.67 4.49
CA PRO A 31 10.72 5.79 4.70
C PRO A 31 10.89 4.79 3.55
N SER A 32 12.14 4.48 3.21
CA SER A 32 12.46 3.57 2.10
C SER A 32 11.84 2.18 2.25
N PHE A 33 11.67 1.70 3.50
CA PHE A 33 10.98 0.44 3.77
C PHE A 33 9.52 0.46 3.34
N VAL A 34 8.79 1.55 3.61
CA VAL A 34 7.40 1.73 3.19
C VAL A 34 7.31 1.79 1.65
N MET A 35 8.22 2.53 1.03
CA MET A 35 8.29 2.61 -0.44
C MET A 35 8.66 1.28 -1.09
N SER A 36 9.50 0.48 -0.44
CA SER A 36 9.83 -0.88 -0.91
C SER A 36 8.57 -1.75 -1.03
N ALA A 37 7.65 -1.69 -0.07
CA ALA A 37 6.38 -2.43 -0.15
C ALA A 37 5.54 -1.97 -1.36
N SER A 38 5.45 -0.66 -1.59
CA SER A 38 4.74 -0.09 -2.74
C SER A 38 5.36 -0.52 -4.08
N PHE A 39 6.67 -0.42 -4.22
CA PHE A 39 7.35 -0.82 -5.45
C PHE A 39 7.26 -2.33 -5.70
N THR A 40 7.37 -3.15 -4.67
CA THR A 40 7.19 -4.60 -4.79
C THR A 40 5.78 -4.93 -5.31
N ASN A 41 4.76 -4.24 -4.82
CA ASN A 41 3.39 -4.40 -5.30
C ASN A 41 3.26 -4.03 -6.78
N GLN A 42 3.86 -2.92 -7.21
CA GLN A 42 3.88 -2.50 -8.60
C GLN A 42 4.57 -3.53 -9.52
N VAL A 43 5.71 -4.07 -9.10
CA VAL A 43 6.45 -5.09 -9.86
C VAL A 43 5.64 -6.39 -9.97
N ILE A 44 5.02 -6.85 -8.88
CA ILE A 44 4.17 -8.05 -8.89
C ILE A 44 2.95 -7.84 -9.79
N ALA A 45 2.36 -6.65 -9.79
CA ALA A 45 1.26 -6.31 -10.69
C ALA A 45 1.68 -6.41 -12.17
N GLN A 46 2.85 -5.89 -12.50
CA GLN A 46 3.37 -5.97 -13.87
C GLN A 46 3.66 -7.41 -14.30
N ILE A 47 4.24 -8.21 -13.42
CA ILE A 47 4.50 -9.64 -13.68
C ILE A 47 3.18 -10.39 -13.89
N GLU A 48 2.16 -10.12 -13.07
CA GLU A 48 0.83 -10.73 -13.21
C GLU A 48 0.22 -10.38 -14.57
N LEU A 49 0.20 -9.11 -14.93
CA LEU A 49 -0.34 -8.66 -16.22
C LEU A 49 0.45 -9.22 -17.41
N TRP A 50 1.75 -9.34 -17.29
CA TRP A 50 2.57 -9.91 -18.35
C TRP A 50 2.29 -11.39 -18.58
N ASN A 51 2.27 -12.16 -17.51
CA ASN A 51 2.10 -13.62 -17.58
C ASN A 51 0.66 -14.03 -17.93
N ASN A 52 -0.32 -13.29 -17.48
CA ASN A 52 -1.74 -13.61 -17.56
C ASN A 52 -2.53 -12.63 -18.43
N ASN A 53 -1.87 -11.92 -19.36
CA ASN A 53 -2.47 -10.84 -20.16
C ASN A 53 -3.77 -11.24 -20.89
N LYS A 54 -3.89 -12.49 -21.29
CA LYS A 54 -5.10 -13.02 -21.98
C LYS A 54 -6.35 -13.04 -21.08
N ASN A 55 -6.18 -12.98 -19.77
CA ASN A 55 -7.27 -12.98 -18.80
C ASN A 55 -7.74 -11.56 -18.44
N TYR A 56 -7.05 -10.54 -18.94
CA TYR A 56 -7.32 -9.15 -18.65
C TYR A 56 -7.79 -8.40 -19.90
N GLU A 57 -8.91 -7.73 -19.78
CA GLU A 57 -9.42 -6.79 -20.78
C GLU A 57 -8.81 -5.39 -20.56
N ASN A 58 -9.03 -4.49 -21.50
CA ASN A 58 -8.59 -3.09 -21.34
C ASN A 58 -9.49 -2.31 -20.36
N LYS A 59 -9.34 -2.59 -19.06
CA LYS A 59 -10.06 -1.94 -17.96
C LYS A 59 -9.24 -1.95 -16.68
N VAL A 60 -9.69 -1.23 -15.66
CA VAL A 60 -9.04 -1.19 -14.34
C VAL A 60 -9.42 -2.43 -13.54
N TYR A 61 -8.40 -3.08 -12.97
CA TYR A 61 -8.55 -4.24 -12.09
C TYR A 61 -7.96 -3.96 -10.72
N VAL A 62 -8.50 -4.60 -9.70
CA VAL A 62 -7.88 -4.69 -8.38
C VAL A 62 -7.07 -5.98 -8.34
N LEU A 63 -5.84 -5.91 -7.84
CA LEU A 63 -4.98 -7.08 -7.71
C LEU A 63 -5.63 -8.18 -6.85
N PRO A 64 -5.43 -9.45 -7.22
CA PRO A 64 -5.82 -10.58 -6.37
C PRO A 64 -5.19 -10.48 -4.98
N LYS A 65 -5.97 -10.77 -3.94
CA LYS A 65 -5.56 -10.64 -2.53
C LYS A 65 -4.31 -11.45 -2.18
N ASN A 66 -4.13 -12.61 -2.80
CA ASN A 66 -2.93 -13.45 -2.60
C ASN A 66 -1.64 -12.76 -3.06
N LEU A 67 -1.69 -11.90 -4.08
CA LEU A 67 -0.52 -11.14 -4.53
C LEU A 67 -0.18 -10.02 -3.55
N ASP A 68 -1.17 -9.34 -3.02
CA ASP A 68 -0.99 -8.32 -1.98
C ASP A 68 -0.40 -8.93 -0.69
N GLU A 69 -0.92 -10.09 -0.27
CA GLU A 69 -0.37 -10.85 0.86
C GLU A 69 1.07 -11.31 0.63
N LYS A 70 1.41 -11.69 -0.61
CA LYS A 70 2.79 -12.03 -0.98
C LYS A 70 3.75 -10.84 -0.77
N VAL A 71 3.32 -9.61 -1.08
CA VAL A 71 4.11 -8.40 -0.80
C VAL A 71 4.39 -8.29 0.70
N ALA A 72 3.37 -8.47 1.55
CA ALA A 72 3.53 -8.44 3.00
C ALA A 72 4.52 -9.52 3.47
N MET A 73 4.38 -10.76 3.01
CA MET A 73 5.24 -11.88 3.37
C MET A 73 6.72 -11.62 3.04
N LEU A 74 7.02 -11.01 1.90
CA LEU A 74 8.38 -10.65 1.50
C LEU A 74 9.05 -9.65 2.45
N HIS A 75 8.25 -8.84 3.14
CA HIS A 75 8.74 -7.79 4.05
C HIS A 75 8.80 -8.22 5.52
N LEU A 76 8.17 -9.33 5.93
CA LEU A 76 8.09 -9.78 7.31
C LEU A 76 9.46 -9.94 7.96
N LYS A 77 10.42 -10.55 7.25
CA LYS A 77 11.77 -10.76 7.77
C LYS A 77 12.46 -9.45 8.16
N LYS A 78 12.24 -8.39 7.41
CA LYS A 78 12.87 -7.09 7.67
C LYS A 78 12.40 -6.45 8.98
N VAL A 79 11.15 -6.69 9.35
CA VAL A 79 10.58 -6.18 10.63
C VAL A 79 10.65 -7.20 11.76
N GLY A 80 11.34 -8.33 11.56
CA GLY A 80 11.49 -9.38 12.58
C GLY A 80 10.20 -10.14 12.88
N ALA A 81 9.18 -10.02 12.02
CA ALA A 81 7.90 -10.70 12.20
C ALA A 81 7.88 -12.06 11.52
N LYS A 82 7.04 -12.95 12.06
CA LYS A 82 6.75 -14.28 11.48
C LYS A 82 5.25 -14.43 11.34
N LEU A 83 4.82 -14.97 10.20
CA LEU A 83 3.41 -15.30 10.02
C LEU A 83 3.07 -16.55 10.83
N THR A 84 1.99 -16.48 11.60
CA THR A 84 1.46 -17.63 12.35
C THR A 84 0.80 -18.60 11.36
N LYS A 85 1.13 -19.88 11.45
CA LYS A 85 0.37 -20.93 10.75
C LYS A 85 -0.90 -21.22 11.54
N LEU A 86 -2.04 -21.04 10.89
CA LEU A 86 -3.34 -21.31 11.51
C LEU A 86 -3.57 -22.83 11.60
N SER A 87 -4.12 -23.30 12.73
CA SER A 87 -4.76 -24.61 12.78
C SER A 87 -6.10 -24.56 12.05
N LYS A 88 -6.66 -25.74 11.75
CA LYS A 88 -7.97 -25.82 11.09
C LYS A 88 -9.04 -25.11 11.94
N ASP A 89 -9.05 -25.34 13.26
CA ASP A 89 -10.02 -24.74 14.16
C ASP A 89 -9.89 -23.21 14.23
N GLN A 90 -8.66 -22.68 14.17
CA GLN A 90 -8.42 -21.25 14.13
C GLN A 90 -8.89 -20.63 12.80
N ALA A 91 -8.60 -21.29 11.69
CA ALA A 91 -9.02 -20.83 10.35
C ALA A 91 -10.56 -20.85 10.23
N ASP A 92 -11.22 -21.92 10.69
CA ASP A 92 -12.68 -22.04 10.72
C ASP A 92 -13.33 -20.97 11.63
N TYR A 93 -12.73 -20.69 12.80
CA TYR A 93 -13.22 -19.68 13.73
C TYR A 93 -13.24 -18.26 13.12
N ILE A 94 -12.18 -17.90 12.38
CA ILE A 94 -12.08 -16.57 11.75
C ILE A 94 -12.58 -16.56 10.30
N SER A 95 -13.11 -17.68 9.81
CA SER A 95 -13.71 -17.84 8.48
C SER A 95 -12.74 -17.50 7.33
N VAL A 96 -11.50 -18.00 7.41
CA VAL A 96 -10.48 -17.87 6.36
C VAL A 96 -9.89 -19.22 5.98
N GLY A 97 -9.22 -19.31 4.83
CA GLY A 97 -8.43 -20.48 4.49
C GLY A 97 -7.16 -20.60 5.36
N ILE A 98 -6.67 -21.82 5.59
CA ILE A 98 -5.42 -22.05 6.36
C ILE A 98 -4.22 -21.34 5.68
N GLU A 99 -4.19 -21.32 4.37
CA GLU A 99 -3.12 -20.70 3.55
C GLU A 99 -3.53 -19.34 2.97
N GLY A 100 -4.65 -18.77 3.45
CA GLY A 100 -5.19 -17.50 2.96
C GLY A 100 -6.17 -17.66 1.77
N PRO A 101 -6.58 -16.58 1.15
CA PRO A 101 -6.30 -15.21 1.56
C PRO A 101 -6.94 -14.85 2.90
N PHE A 102 -6.23 -14.06 3.70
CA PHE A 102 -6.66 -13.66 5.05
C PHE A 102 -7.50 -12.39 5.06
N LYS A 103 -7.48 -11.62 3.98
CA LYS A 103 -8.28 -10.42 3.81
C LYS A 103 -9.64 -10.75 3.19
N PRO A 104 -10.77 -10.29 3.77
CA PRO A 104 -12.09 -10.47 3.17
C PRO A 104 -12.22 -9.69 1.86
N ASN A 105 -13.13 -10.12 0.97
CA ASN A 105 -13.33 -9.48 -0.34
C ASN A 105 -13.78 -8.02 -0.24
N ALA A 106 -14.44 -7.64 0.85
CA ALA A 106 -14.85 -6.26 1.12
C ALA A 106 -13.66 -5.34 1.45
N TYR A 107 -12.52 -5.88 1.82
CA TYR A 107 -11.32 -5.11 2.11
C TYR A 107 -10.67 -4.66 0.81
N ARG A 108 -10.62 -3.35 0.59
CA ARG A 108 -10.14 -2.76 -0.67
C ARG A 108 -8.63 -2.56 -0.74
N TYR A 109 -7.93 -2.62 0.41
CA TYR A 109 -6.51 -2.31 0.49
C TYR A 109 -5.72 -3.51 0.99
#